data_dd4801049eea3c3aa248300eeb9e2a8e
#
_entry.id   dd4801049eea3c3aa248300eeb9e2a8e
#
_cell.length_a   1.000
_cell.length_b   1.000
_cell.length_c   1.000
_cell.angle_alpha   90.00
_cell.angle_beta   90.00
_cell.angle_gamma   90.00
#
_symmetry.space_group_name_H-M   'P 1'
#
loop_
_entity.id
_entity.type
_entity.pdbx_description
1 polymer ?
#
loop_
_entity_poly.entity_id
_entity_poly.type
_entity_poly.pdbx_seq_one_letter_code
_entity_poly.pdbx_strand_id
1 'polypeptide(L)'
;MPRTEQPFLNVNENGRLGHKTGSGRIYWEDETYSDRQVLLHIPKGFDVRRPSLLIVFFHGHGAKLADDVYLRQQVPAQISASGINAVLIAPQLALKAADSSAGKLWQPGGFARFLGEAAQNLAKLHGDPRSVRSFASMPVVIVAYSGGYLATAWSIHHGGIGRRLRGVVLFDALYGELDTFTDWITRQKSAFFVSTYGSLTLARNQHLQKVLTERQVPFTTELDPRLEPGSVAFLQGSKDAVHKDFLTRAWVDEPLKDLLARLKAYARTPQNR
;
A
#
# COMPACT_ATOMS: atom_id res chain seq x y z
N MET A 1 -17.86 5.24 -5.57
CA MET A 1 -16.79 4.91 -6.53
C MET A 1 -17.05 5.60 -7.84
N PRO A 2 -16.02 6.15 -8.50
CA PRO A 2 -16.14 6.58 -9.88
C PRO A 2 -16.49 5.36 -10.73
N ARG A 3 -17.27 5.58 -11.77
CA ARG A 3 -17.68 4.51 -12.67
C ARG A 3 -16.45 3.99 -13.41
N THR A 4 -16.20 2.69 -13.37
CA THR A 4 -15.07 1.99 -14.02
C THR A 4 -15.02 2.19 -15.55
N GLU A 5 -16.11 2.67 -16.15
CA GLU A 5 -16.28 2.93 -17.57
C GLU A 5 -15.68 4.27 -18.03
N GLN A 6 -15.38 5.19 -17.10
CA GLN A 6 -14.79 6.48 -17.47
C GLN A 6 -13.27 6.39 -17.42
N PRO A 7 -12.55 6.88 -18.44
CA PRO A 7 -11.11 6.98 -18.39
C PRO A 7 -10.69 7.88 -17.22
N PHE A 8 -9.54 7.55 -16.61
CA PHE A 8 -8.97 8.36 -15.53
C PHE A 8 -8.73 9.80 -15.98
N LEU A 9 -8.10 9.98 -17.14
CA LEU A 9 -7.95 11.28 -17.80
C LEU A 9 -9.23 11.59 -18.55
N ASN A 10 -10.11 12.35 -17.93
CA ASN A 10 -11.49 12.60 -18.39
C ASN A 10 -11.71 14.00 -18.95
N VAL A 11 -10.64 14.79 -19.08
CA VAL A 11 -10.63 16.12 -19.70
C VAL A 11 -9.58 16.16 -20.79
N ASN A 12 -9.92 16.75 -21.94
CA ASN A 12 -8.99 17.04 -23.02
C ASN A 12 -9.23 18.48 -23.50
N GLU A 13 -8.25 19.34 -23.31
CA GLU A 13 -8.26 20.71 -23.79
C GLU A 13 -7.09 20.90 -24.76
N ASN A 14 -7.40 21.06 -26.05
CA ASN A 14 -6.40 21.24 -27.10
C ASN A 14 -5.28 20.17 -27.13
N GLY A 15 -5.64 18.92 -26.84
CA GLY A 15 -4.68 17.81 -26.78
C GLY A 15 -3.98 17.61 -25.43
N ARG A 16 -4.17 18.53 -24.47
CA ARG A 16 -3.68 18.38 -23.11
C ARG A 16 -4.68 17.58 -22.29
N LEU A 17 -4.23 16.44 -21.76
CA LEU A 17 -5.05 15.54 -20.98
C LEU A 17 -5.02 15.90 -19.49
N GLY A 18 -6.15 15.73 -18.80
CA GLY A 18 -6.26 16.01 -17.38
C GLY A 18 -7.30 15.14 -16.68
N HIS A 19 -7.22 15.13 -15.35
CA HIS A 19 -8.22 14.52 -14.47
C HIS A 19 -9.01 15.60 -13.74
N LYS A 20 -10.32 15.61 -13.94
CA LYS A 20 -11.24 16.48 -13.19
C LYS A 20 -11.75 15.74 -11.98
N THR A 21 -11.40 16.24 -10.79
CA THR A 21 -11.84 15.69 -9.51
C THR A 21 -13.32 15.94 -9.25
N GLY A 22 -13.88 15.26 -8.25
CA GLY A 22 -15.26 15.50 -7.80
C GLY A 22 -15.52 16.92 -7.29
N SER A 23 -14.48 17.65 -6.85
CA SER A 23 -14.54 19.07 -6.47
C SER A 23 -14.52 20.02 -7.68
N GLY A 24 -14.38 19.49 -8.90
CA GLY A 24 -14.32 20.28 -10.14
C GLY A 24 -12.94 20.78 -10.53
N ARG A 25 -11.90 20.56 -9.69
CA ARG A 25 -10.53 20.95 -10.01
C ARG A 25 -9.94 20.01 -11.07
N ILE A 26 -9.25 20.57 -12.06
CA ILE A 26 -8.53 19.81 -13.08
C ILE A 26 -7.05 19.74 -12.70
N TYR A 27 -6.51 18.54 -12.72
CA TYR A 27 -5.08 18.25 -12.61
C TYR A 27 -4.60 17.70 -13.94
N TRP A 28 -3.61 18.36 -14.52
CA TRP A 28 -3.08 18.01 -15.83
C TRP A 28 -2.11 16.82 -15.75
N GLU A 29 -2.17 15.92 -16.74
CA GLU A 29 -1.34 14.72 -16.77
C GLU A 29 0.14 15.03 -16.73
N ASP A 30 0.59 15.96 -17.58
CA ASP A 30 1.98 16.38 -17.74
C ASP A 30 2.60 16.95 -16.46
N GLU A 31 1.78 17.56 -15.58
CA GLU A 31 2.22 18.15 -14.31
C GLU A 31 2.07 17.20 -13.12
N THR A 32 1.06 16.34 -13.15
CA THR A 32 0.60 15.63 -11.94
C THR A 32 0.77 14.12 -12.01
N TYR A 33 0.55 13.52 -13.19
CA TYR A 33 0.47 12.07 -13.33
C TYR A 33 1.49 11.47 -14.29
N SER A 34 2.42 12.26 -14.80
CA SER A 34 3.45 11.83 -15.77
C SER A 34 4.72 11.29 -15.12
N ASP A 35 4.90 11.47 -13.82
CA ASP A 35 6.07 10.95 -13.13
C ASP A 35 6.05 9.42 -13.15
N ARG A 36 7.14 8.83 -13.64
CA ARG A 36 7.32 7.38 -13.79
C ARG A 36 8.30 6.79 -12.79
N GLN A 37 8.72 7.58 -11.81
CA GLN A 37 9.68 7.12 -10.82
C GLN A 37 9.05 6.03 -9.95
N VAL A 38 9.85 5.00 -9.68
CA VAL A 38 9.52 3.92 -8.75
C VAL A 38 10.73 3.67 -7.87
N LEU A 39 10.54 3.79 -6.56
CA LEU A 39 11.55 3.39 -5.59
C LEU A 39 11.52 1.87 -5.44
N LEU A 40 12.61 1.21 -5.80
CA LEU A 40 12.81 -0.22 -5.59
C LEU A 40 13.88 -0.41 -4.52
N HIS A 41 13.65 -1.36 -3.60
CA HIS A 41 14.63 -1.70 -2.57
C HIS A 41 14.65 -3.20 -2.31
N ILE A 42 15.84 -3.79 -2.41
CA ILE A 42 16.12 -5.18 -2.04
C ILE A 42 17.02 -5.16 -0.81
N PRO A 43 16.52 -5.56 0.38
CA PRO A 43 17.34 -5.59 1.60
C PRO A 43 18.52 -6.53 1.47
N LYS A 44 19.62 -6.19 2.15
CA LYS A 44 20.74 -7.13 2.32
C LYS A 44 20.25 -8.43 2.99
N GLY A 45 20.63 -9.57 2.43
CA GLY A 45 20.20 -10.89 2.92
C GLY A 45 18.82 -11.32 2.41
N PHE A 46 18.22 -10.62 1.46
CA PHE A 46 17.06 -11.11 0.73
C PHE A 46 17.43 -12.36 -0.07
N ASP A 47 16.60 -13.41 -0.02
CA ASP A 47 16.77 -14.63 -0.80
C ASP A 47 15.51 -14.93 -1.62
N VAL A 48 15.61 -14.77 -2.93
CA VAL A 48 14.50 -14.97 -3.89
C VAL A 48 14.01 -16.43 -3.96
N ARG A 49 14.78 -17.38 -3.45
CA ARG A 49 14.46 -18.82 -3.43
C ARG A 49 13.64 -19.24 -2.21
N ARG A 50 13.50 -18.35 -1.23
CA ARG A 50 12.74 -18.57 0.01
C ARG A 50 11.37 -17.93 -0.05
N PRO A 51 10.42 -18.31 0.83
CA PRO A 51 9.18 -17.59 0.99
C PRO A 51 9.45 -16.09 1.16
N SER A 52 8.87 -15.27 0.29
CA SER A 52 9.18 -13.85 0.19
C SER A 52 7.95 -13.03 -0.19
N LEU A 53 8.00 -11.71 0.05
CA LEU A 53 6.92 -10.78 -0.20
C LEU A 53 7.36 -9.60 -1.08
N LEU A 54 6.44 -9.12 -1.90
CA LEU A 54 6.47 -7.77 -2.44
C LEU A 54 5.70 -6.84 -1.50
N ILE A 55 6.37 -5.86 -0.91
CA ILE A 55 5.73 -4.77 -0.19
C ILE A 55 5.52 -3.64 -1.20
N VAL A 56 4.27 -3.32 -1.51
CA VAL A 56 3.92 -2.17 -2.35
C VAL A 56 3.49 -1.03 -1.46
N PHE A 57 4.22 0.07 -1.50
CA PHE A 57 3.95 1.23 -0.66
C PHE A 57 3.34 2.37 -1.47
N PHE A 58 2.14 2.80 -1.09
CA PHE A 58 1.45 3.96 -1.64
C PHE A 58 1.55 5.13 -0.66
N HIS A 59 2.26 6.17 -1.07
CA HIS A 59 2.51 7.35 -0.26
C HIS A 59 1.30 8.30 -0.19
N GLY A 60 1.35 9.26 0.74
CA GLY A 60 0.32 10.27 0.95
C GLY A 60 0.40 11.43 -0.04
N HIS A 61 -0.54 12.37 0.11
CA HIS A 61 -0.64 13.59 -0.68
C HIS A 61 0.67 14.36 -0.75
N GLY A 62 1.04 14.82 -1.94
CA GLY A 62 2.18 15.70 -2.18
C GLY A 62 3.54 15.11 -1.81
N ALA A 63 3.60 13.86 -1.36
CA ALA A 63 4.84 13.23 -0.96
C ALA A 63 5.72 12.91 -2.17
N LYS A 64 7.03 13.01 -1.97
CA LYS A 64 8.06 12.62 -2.93
C LYS A 64 8.80 11.39 -2.43
N LEU A 65 9.16 10.51 -3.35
CA LEU A 65 9.84 9.25 -3.01
C LEU A 65 11.15 9.47 -2.24
N ALA A 66 11.99 10.39 -2.69
CA ALA A 66 13.28 10.66 -2.06
C ALA A 66 13.13 11.31 -0.68
N ASP A 67 12.40 12.42 -0.62
CA ASP A 67 12.34 13.27 0.58
C ASP A 67 11.45 12.64 1.66
N ASP A 68 10.31 12.09 1.26
CA ASP A 68 9.31 11.59 2.20
C ASP A 68 9.44 10.10 2.45
N VAL A 69 9.38 9.27 1.40
CA VAL A 69 9.34 7.81 1.58
C VAL A 69 10.69 7.27 2.01
N TYR A 70 11.78 7.74 1.38
CA TYR A 70 13.13 7.28 1.67
C TYR A 70 13.70 7.94 2.93
N LEU A 71 13.78 9.29 2.97
CA LEU A 71 14.47 10.01 4.05
C LEU A 71 13.62 10.15 5.31
N ARG A 72 12.42 10.73 5.20
CA ARG A 72 11.62 11.08 6.38
C ARG A 72 10.92 9.87 7.01
N GLN A 73 10.26 9.04 6.20
CA GLN A 73 9.50 7.87 6.64
C GLN A 73 10.38 6.63 6.77
N GLN A 74 11.56 6.63 6.17
CA GLN A 74 12.54 5.55 6.22
C GLN A 74 11.94 4.17 5.84
N VAL A 75 10.98 4.14 4.90
CA VAL A 75 10.27 2.92 4.51
C VAL A 75 11.22 1.79 4.10
N PRO A 76 12.27 2.02 3.26
CA PRO A 76 13.25 0.97 2.92
C PRO A 76 14.02 0.45 4.14
N ALA A 77 14.40 1.34 5.06
CA ALA A 77 15.15 0.98 6.27
C ALA A 77 14.29 0.13 7.20
N GLN A 78 13.03 0.51 7.42
CA GLN A 78 12.09 -0.24 8.25
C GLN A 78 11.83 -1.65 7.67
N ILE A 79 11.68 -1.80 6.35
CA ILE A 79 11.54 -3.10 5.70
C ILE A 79 12.82 -3.94 5.91
N SER A 80 13.98 -3.33 5.74
CA SER A 80 15.27 -4.03 6.00
C SER A 80 15.39 -4.51 7.43
N ALA A 81 14.99 -3.67 8.39
CA ALA A 81 15.09 -3.95 9.82
C ALA A 81 13.99 -4.88 10.35
N SER A 82 12.91 -5.10 9.59
CA SER A 82 11.76 -5.93 10.02
C SER A 82 12.09 -7.42 10.19
N GLY A 83 13.20 -7.88 9.62
CA GLY A 83 13.60 -9.29 9.66
C GLY A 83 12.82 -10.20 8.72
N ILE A 84 11.91 -9.69 7.88
CA ILE A 84 11.21 -10.50 6.88
C ILE A 84 11.95 -10.52 5.54
N ASN A 85 11.73 -11.57 4.78
CA ASN A 85 12.25 -11.73 3.43
C ASN A 85 11.32 -11.01 2.43
N ALA A 86 11.51 -9.71 2.28
CA ALA A 86 10.66 -8.88 1.45
C ALA A 86 11.45 -7.83 0.67
N VAL A 87 10.89 -7.39 -0.44
CA VAL A 87 11.38 -6.26 -1.24
C VAL A 87 10.33 -5.16 -1.32
N LEU A 88 10.77 -3.91 -1.54
CA LEU A 88 9.90 -2.75 -1.66
C LEU A 88 9.71 -2.35 -3.12
N ILE A 89 8.48 -1.97 -3.44
CA ILE A 89 8.10 -1.24 -4.64
C ILE A 89 7.25 -0.04 -4.21
N ALA A 90 7.70 1.18 -4.47
CA ALA A 90 6.92 2.38 -4.18
C ALA A 90 6.86 3.27 -5.44
N PRO A 91 5.71 3.35 -6.13
CA PRO A 91 5.56 4.27 -7.26
C PRO A 91 5.39 5.71 -6.76
N GLN A 92 5.86 6.68 -7.55
CA GLN A 92 5.46 8.07 -7.40
C GLN A 92 4.00 8.19 -7.85
N LEU A 93 3.12 8.54 -6.90
CA LEU A 93 1.72 8.88 -7.18
C LEU A 93 1.63 10.35 -7.61
N ALA A 94 0.42 10.92 -7.63
CA ALA A 94 0.18 12.30 -8.03
C ALA A 94 1.19 13.28 -7.42
N LEU A 95 1.89 14.02 -8.27
CA LEU A 95 2.94 14.96 -7.89
C LEU A 95 2.36 16.38 -7.78
N LYS A 96 2.83 17.16 -6.80
CA LYS A 96 2.46 18.58 -6.62
C LYS A 96 0.94 18.85 -6.54
N ALA A 97 0.17 17.88 -6.13
CA ALA A 97 -1.28 17.98 -6.07
C ALA A 97 -1.80 17.49 -4.72
N ALA A 98 -2.79 18.19 -4.17
CA ALA A 98 -3.62 17.69 -3.09
C ALA A 98 -4.69 16.74 -3.68
N ASP A 99 -4.23 15.69 -4.31
CA ASP A 99 -5.03 14.71 -5.02
C ASP A 99 -4.56 13.30 -4.66
N SER A 100 -5.52 12.46 -4.28
CA SER A 100 -5.29 11.04 -3.98
C SER A 100 -5.70 10.13 -5.11
N SER A 101 -5.93 10.68 -6.31
CA SER A 101 -6.34 9.88 -7.46
C SER A 101 -5.33 8.78 -7.78
N ALA A 102 -5.86 7.63 -8.15
CA ALA A 102 -5.04 6.44 -8.33
C ALA A 102 -4.25 6.40 -9.64
N GLY A 103 -4.35 7.41 -10.51
CA GLY A 103 -3.68 7.45 -11.81
C GLY A 103 -3.98 6.21 -12.65
N LYS A 104 -2.96 5.58 -13.21
CA LYS A 104 -3.11 4.36 -14.03
C LYS A 104 -3.62 3.13 -13.24
N LEU A 105 -3.56 3.16 -11.91
CA LEU A 105 -4.13 2.11 -11.06
C LEU A 105 -5.67 2.14 -11.05
N TRP A 106 -6.27 3.23 -11.54
CA TRP A 106 -7.71 3.32 -11.82
C TRP A 106 -8.20 2.31 -12.88
N GLN A 107 -7.34 1.89 -13.77
CA GLN A 107 -7.71 1.01 -14.87
C GLN A 107 -7.79 -0.46 -14.42
N PRO A 108 -8.79 -1.24 -14.88
CA PRO A 108 -8.81 -2.68 -14.65
C PRO A 108 -7.50 -3.35 -15.04
N GLY A 109 -6.96 -4.17 -14.14
CA GLY A 109 -5.66 -4.84 -14.33
C GLY A 109 -4.44 -3.91 -14.28
N GLY A 110 -4.61 -2.61 -13.99
CA GLY A 110 -3.52 -1.64 -13.92
C GLY A 110 -2.44 -2.03 -12.91
N PHE A 111 -2.87 -2.49 -11.74
CA PHE A 111 -1.94 -2.93 -10.70
C PHE A 111 -1.16 -4.20 -11.10
N ALA A 112 -1.80 -5.16 -11.77
CA ALA A 112 -1.10 -6.35 -12.28
C ALA A 112 -0.04 -5.99 -13.33
N ARG A 113 -0.35 -5.07 -14.26
CA ARG A 113 0.63 -4.58 -15.25
C ARG A 113 1.80 -3.88 -14.59
N PHE A 114 1.54 -2.99 -13.63
CA PHE A 114 2.57 -2.31 -12.85
C PHE A 114 3.51 -3.31 -12.14
N LEU A 115 2.96 -4.34 -11.49
CA LEU A 115 3.77 -5.37 -10.83
C LEU A 115 4.57 -6.22 -11.83
N GLY A 116 4.07 -6.43 -13.05
CA GLY A 116 4.81 -7.10 -14.11
C GLY A 116 6.06 -6.32 -14.55
N GLU A 117 5.93 -4.99 -14.74
CA GLU A 117 7.05 -4.10 -15.04
C GLU A 117 8.04 -4.01 -13.86
N ALA A 118 7.52 -3.91 -12.64
CA ALA A 118 8.35 -3.87 -11.43
C ALA A 118 9.16 -5.15 -11.24
N ALA A 119 8.60 -6.33 -11.55
CA ALA A 119 9.30 -7.61 -11.47
C ALA A 119 10.52 -7.66 -12.40
N GLN A 120 10.42 -7.10 -13.61
CA GLN A 120 11.55 -7.00 -14.54
C GLN A 120 12.67 -6.11 -13.98
N ASN A 121 12.31 -4.97 -13.41
CA ASN A 121 13.28 -4.04 -12.84
C ASN A 121 13.90 -4.57 -11.53
N LEU A 122 13.12 -5.28 -10.69
CA LEU A 122 13.65 -5.97 -9.52
C LEU A 122 14.65 -7.06 -9.90
N ALA A 123 14.40 -7.82 -10.97
CA ALA A 123 15.34 -8.83 -11.45
C ALA A 123 16.65 -8.22 -11.95
N LYS A 124 16.59 -7.08 -12.63
CA LYS A 124 17.78 -6.31 -13.01
C LYS A 124 18.55 -5.83 -11.78
N LEU A 125 17.86 -5.26 -10.80
CA LEU A 125 18.44 -4.79 -9.54
C LEU A 125 19.05 -5.94 -8.72
N HIS A 126 18.42 -7.12 -8.74
CA HIS A 126 18.89 -8.34 -8.07
C HIS A 126 20.13 -8.95 -8.77
N GLY A 127 20.39 -8.61 -10.04
CA GLY A 127 21.53 -9.11 -10.81
C GLY A 127 21.34 -10.51 -11.43
N ASP A 128 20.14 -11.10 -11.32
CA ASP A 128 19.79 -12.37 -12.00
C ASP A 128 18.48 -12.20 -12.80
N PRO A 129 18.56 -12.05 -14.13
CA PRO A 129 17.37 -11.91 -14.98
C PRO A 129 16.38 -13.08 -14.88
N ARG A 130 16.84 -14.29 -14.49
CA ARG A 130 15.96 -15.46 -14.30
C ARG A 130 15.01 -15.29 -13.12
N SER A 131 15.35 -14.43 -12.17
CA SER A 131 14.52 -14.12 -10.99
C SER A 131 13.21 -13.36 -11.33
N VAL A 132 13.04 -12.87 -12.58
CA VAL A 132 11.77 -12.23 -13.02
C VAL A 132 10.56 -13.07 -12.67
N ARG A 133 10.59 -14.38 -12.93
CA ARG A 133 9.45 -15.27 -12.63
C ARG A 133 9.13 -15.31 -11.15
N SER A 134 10.17 -15.35 -10.31
CA SER A 134 10.00 -15.34 -8.85
C SER A 134 9.36 -14.04 -8.39
N PHE A 135 9.90 -12.88 -8.79
CA PHE A 135 9.30 -11.58 -8.47
C PHE A 135 7.88 -11.45 -8.99
N ALA A 136 7.60 -11.91 -10.22
CA ALA A 136 6.26 -11.83 -10.82
C ALA A 136 5.21 -12.71 -10.09
N SER A 137 5.64 -13.75 -9.39
CA SER A 137 4.74 -14.66 -8.66
C SER A 137 4.66 -14.41 -7.16
N MET A 138 5.51 -13.55 -6.60
CA MET A 138 5.54 -13.28 -5.16
C MET A 138 4.19 -12.81 -4.63
N PRO A 139 3.80 -13.25 -3.43
CA PRO A 139 2.71 -12.65 -2.69
C PRO A 139 2.94 -11.17 -2.44
N VAL A 140 1.85 -10.40 -2.38
CA VAL A 140 1.86 -8.95 -2.28
C VAL A 140 1.21 -8.51 -0.98
N VAL A 141 1.83 -7.56 -0.29
CA VAL A 141 1.22 -6.77 0.78
C VAL A 141 1.22 -5.31 0.34
N ILE A 142 0.03 -4.70 0.33
CA ILE A 142 -0.10 -3.26 0.09
C ILE A 142 -0.01 -2.54 1.43
N VAL A 143 0.84 -1.53 1.48
CA VAL A 143 0.96 -0.61 2.61
C VAL A 143 0.64 0.79 2.09
N ALA A 144 -0.34 1.43 2.68
CA ALA A 144 -0.73 2.78 2.31
C ALA A 144 -0.60 3.75 3.47
N TYR A 145 -0.15 4.95 3.18
CA TYR A 145 -0.15 6.06 4.12
C TYR A 145 -1.02 7.18 3.59
N SER A 146 -1.90 7.73 4.47
CA SER A 146 -2.68 8.94 4.14
C SER A 146 -3.44 8.80 2.81
N GLY A 147 -3.20 9.69 1.86
CA GLY A 147 -3.80 9.70 0.53
C GLY A 147 -3.61 8.44 -0.32
N GLY A 148 -2.66 7.58 0.03
CA GLY A 148 -2.43 6.30 -0.65
C GLY A 148 -3.58 5.30 -0.56
N TYR A 149 -4.59 5.57 0.29
CA TYR A 149 -5.79 4.72 0.41
C TYR A 149 -6.53 4.55 -0.92
N LEU A 150 -6.57 5.59 -1.74
CA LEU A 150 -7.33 5.54 -3.00
C LEU A 150 -6.67 4.61 -4.02
N ALA A 151 -5.35 4.68 -4.17
CA ALA A 151 -4.60 3.72 -4.98
C ALA A 151 -4.76 2.28 -4.46
N THR A 152 -4.82 2.10 -3.13
CA THR A 152 -5.10 0.82 -2.49
C THR A 152 -6.49 0.31 -2.83
N ALA A 153 -7.53 1.13 -2.67
CA ALA A 153 -8.92 0.77 -2.96
C ALA A 153 -9.09 0.30 -4.41
N TRP A 154 -8.50 0.99 -5.37
CA TRP A 154 -8.54 0.59 -6.77
C TRP A 154 -7.76 -0.70 -7.03
N SER A 155 -6.59 -0.86 -6.40
CA SER A 155 -5.77 -2.06 -6.55
C SER A 155 -6.47 -3.31 -6.01
N ILE A 156 -7.20 -3.21 -4.90
CA ILE A 156 -7.97 -4.33 -4.33
C ILE A 156 -9.28 -4.60 -5.08
N HIS A 157 -9.89 -3.54 -5.64
CA HIS A 157 -11.17 -3.67 -6.35
C HIS A 157 -11.02 -4.41 -7.68
N HIS A 158 -10.10 -3.96 -8.53
CA HIS A 158 -9.93 -4.52 -9.87
C HIS A 158 -8.48 -4.56 -10.38
N GLY A 159 -7.52 -4.50 -9.48
CA GLY A 159 -6.10 -4.49 -9.85
C GLY A 159 -5.57 -5.75 -10.53
N GLY A 160 -6.32 -6.86 -10.51
CA GLY A 160 -6.03 -8.05 -11.30
C GLY A 160 -5.02 -9.03 -10.69
N ILE A 161 -4.68 -8.92 -9.40
CA ILE A 161 -3.69 -9.82 -8.75
C ILE A 161 -4.29 -10.95 -7.92
N GLY A 162 -5.61 -10.93 -7.69
CA GLY A 162 -6.35 -12.03 -7.05
C GLY A 162 -5.73 -12.52 -5.74
N ARG A 163 -5.50 -13.82 -5.66
CA ARG A 163 -4.96 -14.48 -4.46
C ARG A 163 -3.50 -14.14 -4.14
N ARG A 164 -2.79 -13.42 -5.02
CA ARG A 164 -1.44 -12.93 -4.68
C ARG A 164 -1.48 -11.86 -3.61
N LEU A 165 -2.57 -11.12 -3.47
CA LEU A 165 -2.73 -10.15 -2.39
C LEU A 165 -2.92 -10.88 -1.05
N ARG A 166 -1.97 -10.70 -0.14
CA ARG A 166 -1.91 -11.36 1.17
C ARG A 166 -2.18 -10.42 2.33
N GLY A 167 -2.16 -9.11 2.10
CA GLY A 167 -2.49 -8.16 3.15
C GLY A 167 -2.63 -6.74 2.64
N VAL A 168 -3.38 -5.96 3.42
CA VAL A 168 -3.52 -4.52 3.26
C VAL A 168 -3.29 -3.86 4.61
N VAL A 169 -2.42 -2.85 4.63
CA VAL A 169 -2.12 -2.05 5.81
C VAL A 169 -2.38 -0.58 5.49
N LEU A 170 -3.18 0.07 6.31
CA LEU A 170 -3.50 1.49 6.21
C LEU A 170 -2.90 2.23 7.41
N PHE A 171 -1.93 3.10 7.18
CA PHE A 171 -1.35 3.98 8.18
C PHE A 171 -2.04 5.35 8.13
N ASP A 172 -2.99 5.58 9.04
CA ASP A 172 -3.87 6.75 9.10
C ASP A 172 -4.37 7.14 7.70
N ALA A 173 -4.88 6.14 6.98
CA ALA A 173 -5.16 6.21 5.55
C ALA A 173 -6.61 5.85 5.19
N LEU A 174 -7.50 5.59 6.14
CA LEU A 174 -8.90 5.25 5.85
C LEU A 174 -9.75 6.52 5.73
N TYR A 175 -9.58 7.27 4.63
CA TYR A 175 -10.34 8.50 4.40
C TYR A 175 -11.65 8.30 3.63
N GLY A 176 -11.80 7.19 2.91
CA GLY A 176 -12.97 6.89 2.09
C GLY A 176 -12.96 5.46 1.56
N GLU A 177 -13.78 5.22 0.53
CA GLU A 177 -13.91 3.93 -0.17
C GLU A 177 -14.30 2.76 0.77
N LEU A 178 -15.09 3.06 1.82
CA LEU A 178 -15.42 2.12 2.88
C LEU A 178 -16.10 0.85 2.34
N ASP A 179 -16.99 0.99 1.35
CA ASP A 179 -17.67 -0.16 0.73
C ASP A 179 -16.66 -1.11 0.07
N THR A 180 -15.64 -0.54 -0.60
CA THR A 180 -14.58 -1.32 -1.25
C THR A 180 -13.76 -2.11 -0.23
N PHE A 181 -13.34 -1.46 0.85
CA PHE A 181 -12.60 -2.12 1.92
C PHE A 181 -13.47 -3.16 2.63
N THR A 182 -14.73 -2.83 2.94
CA THR A 182 -15.68 -3.75 3.57
C THR A 182 -15.87 -5.01 2.73
N ASP A 183 -16.17 -4.83 1.46
CA ASP A 183 -16.41 -5.96 0.53
C ASP A 183 -15.16 -6.82 0.37
N TRP A 184 -13.99 -6.18 0.26
CA TRP A 184 -12.73 -6.91 0.16
C TRP A 184 -12.43 -7.72 1.44
N ILE A 185 -12.53 -7.10 2.63
CA ILE A 185 -12.32 -7.77 3.92
C ILE A 185 -13.27 -8.96 4.09
N THR A 186 -14.55 -8.77 3.73
CA THR A 186 -15.57 -9.81 3.86
C THR A 186 -15.28 -11.02 2.97
N ARG A 187 -14.79 -10.80 1.75
CA ARG A 187 -14.55 -11.86 0.75
C ARG A 187 -13.18 -12.49 0.87
N GLN A 188 -12.16 -11.76 1.32
CA GLN A 188 -10.75 -12.17 1.21
C GLN A 188 -10.22 -12.81 2.50
N LYS A 189 -10.58 -14.09 2.70
CA LYS A 189 -10.17 -14.84 3.90
C LYS A 189 -8.71 -15.32 3.89
N SER A 190 -8.01 -15.20 2.77
CA SER A 190 -6.60 -15.61 2.61
C SER A 190 -5.61 -14.45 2.79
N ALA A 191 -6.10 -13.27 3.17
CA ALA A 191 -5.31 -12.07 3.39
C ALA A 191 -5.67 -11.44 4.74
N PHE A 192 -4.76 -10.67 5.31
CA PHE A 192 -5.01 -9.88 6.50
C PHE A 192 -5.34 -8.41 6.16
N PHE A 193 -5.99 -7.72 7.08
CA PHE A 193 -6.23 -6.29 7.01
C PHE A 193 -5.84 -5.62 8.33
N VAL A 194 -5.07 -4.55 8.24
CA VAL A 194 -4.73 -3.72 9.39
C VAL A 194 -5.01 -2.26 9.04
N SER A 195 -5.78 -1.56 9.87
CA SER A 195 -5.92 -0.12 9.80
C SER A 195 -5.43 0.50 11.10
N THR A 196 -4.40 1.34 11.01
CA THR A 196 -3.96 2.15 12.13
C THR A 196 -4.47 3.57 11.93
N TYR A 197 -4.93 4.23 13.00
CA TYR A 197 -5.66 5.48 12.86
C TYR A 197 -5.42 6.47 13.99
N GLY A 198 -5.43 7.74 13.64
CA GLY A 198 -5.46 8.89 14.55
C GLY A 198 -6.80 9.62 14.48
N SER A 199 -6.80 10.86 15.00
CA SER A 199 -8.01 11.69 15.04
C SER A 199 -8.61 11.96 13.66
N LEU A 200 -7.78 12.09 12.62
CA LEU A 200 -8.25 12.43 11.27
C LEU A 200 -9.08 11.32 10.62
N THR A 201 -8.78 10.07 10.92
CA THR A 201 -9.46 8.91 10.32
C THR A 201 -10.31 8.13 11.32
N LEU A 202 -10.40 8.58 12.59
CA LEU A 202 -11.14 7.92 13.67
C LEU A 202 -12.58 7.57 13.26
N ALA A 203 -13.34 8.56 12.81
CA ALA A 203 -14.76 8.35 12.47
C ALA A 203 -14.95 7.32 11.35
N ARG A 204 -14.03 7.28 10.36
CA ARG A 204 -14.07 6.31 9.27
C ARG A 204 -13.73 4.90 9.73
N ASN A 205 -12.73 4.77 10.61
CA ASN A 205 -12.38 3.48 11.21
C ASN A 205 -13.51 2.93 12.09
N GLN A 206 -14.12 3.77 12.94
CA GLN A 206 -15.28 3.38 13.73
C GLN A 206 -16.47 2.96 12.86
N HIS A 207 -16.72 3.67 11.77
CA HIS A 207 -17.78 3.30 10.83
C HIS A 207 -17.50 1.93 10.19
N LEU A 208 -16.27 1.69 9.71
CA LEU A 208 -15.90 0.39 9.15
C LEU A 208 -16.03 -0.74 10.18
N GLN A 209 -15.57 -0.54 11.42
CA GLN A 209 -15.74 -1.50 12.53
C GLN A 209 -17.22 -1.83 12.76
N LYS A 210 -18.10 -0.81 12.79
CA LYS A 210 -19.55 -1.01 12.93
C LYS A 210 -20.11 -1.88 11.81
N VAL A 211 -19.79 -1.56 10.54
CA VAL A 211 -20.26 -2.33 9.38
C VAL A 211 -19.74 -3.77 9.41
N LEU A 212 -18.49 -3.99 9.83
CA LEU A 212 -17.94 -5.34 9.98
C LEU A 212 -18.63 -6.12 11.08
N THR A 213 -18.99 -5.47 12.20
CA THR A 213 -19.80 -6.09 13.28
C THR A 213 -21.17 -6.51 12.76
N GLU A 214 -21.85 -5.64 12.02
CA GLU A 214 -23.14 -5.94 11.38
C GLU A 214 -23.05 -7.13 10.39
N ARG A 215 -21.92 -7.26 9.72
CA ARG A 215 -21.63 -8.39 8.81
C ARG A 215 -21.04 -9.63 9.51
N GLN A 216 -20.93 -9.63 10.82
CA GLN A 216 -20.35 -10.71 11.61
C GLN A 216 -18.91 -11.07 11.22
N VAL A 217 -18.13 -10.09 10.80
CA VAL A 217 -16.69 -10.24 10.52
C VAL A 217 -15.92 -9.90 11.78
N PRO A 218 -15.20 -10.85 12.38
CA PRO A 218 -14.43 -10.60 13.60
C PRO A 218 -13.23 -9.69 13.31
N PHE A 219 -12.91 -8.84 14.27
CA PHE A 219 -11.71 -8.01 14.27
C PHE A 219 -11.19 -7.78 15.69
N THR A 220 -9.93 -7.34 15.79
CA THR A 220 -9.29 -6.95 17.06
C THR A 220 -8.98 -5.46 17.06
N THR A 221 -8.79 -4.89 18.26
CA THR A 221 -8.32 -3.51 18.44
C THR A 221 -6.86 -3.44 18.88
N GLU A 222 -6.20 -4.57 18.85
CA GLU A 222 -4.77 -4.75 19.15
C GLU A 222 -4.12 -5.55 18.02
N LEU A 223 -2.81 -5.40 17.88
CA LEU A 223 -2.05 -6.19 16.91
C LEU A 223 -1.63 -7.53 17.52
N ASP A 224 -2.10 -8.60 16.94
CA ASP A 224 -1.64 -9.93 17.30
C ASP A 224 -0.13 -10.09 17.07
N PRO A 225 0.57 -10.92 17.88
CA PRO A 225 1.98 -11.23 17.68
C PRO A 225 2.28 -11.86 16.32
N ARG A 226 1.27 -12.42 15.66
CA ARG A 226 1.30 -12.96 14.30
C ARG A 226 0.12 -12.45 13.52
N LEU A 227 0.39 -11.92 12.34
CA LEU A 227 -0.65 -11.57 11.37
C LEU A 227 -0.86 -12.77 10.45
N GLU A 228 -1.96 -13.46 10.68
CA GLU A 228 -2.35 -14.65 9.91
C GLU A 228 -3.36 -14.29 8.81
N PRO A 229 -3.54 -15.12 7.79
CA PRO A 229 -4.61 -14.97 6.83
C PRO A 229 -5.97 -14.86 7.51
N GLY A 230 -6.77 -13.86 7.11
CA GLY A 230 -8.08 -13.57 7.69
C GLY A 230 -8.05 -12.67 8.93
N SER A 231 -6.87 -12.35 9.49
CA SER A 231 -6.77 -11.36 10.58
C SER A 231 -7.26 -9.99 10.13
N VAL A 232 -8.09 -9.36 10.97
CA VAL A 232 -8.56 -7.98 10.79
C VAL A 232 -8.27 -7.22 12.08
N ALA A 233 -7.49 -6.15 12.01
CA ALA A 233 -7.12 -5.37 13.18
C ALA A 233 -7.27 -3.86 12.95
N PHE A 234 -7.73 -3.18 13.98
CA PHE A 234 -7.84 -1.71 14.03
C PHE A 234 -7.04 -1.20 15.21
N LEU A 235 -5.95 -0.52 14.97
CA LEU A 235 -5.08 0.00 16.03
C LEU A 235 -5.13 1.52 16.09
N GLN A 236 -5.55 2.05 17.21
CA GLN A 236 -5.43 3.48 17.45
C GLN A 236 -3.99 3.83 17.78
N GLY A 237 -3.46 4.86 17.14
CA GLY A 237 -2.15 5.41 17.50
C GLY A 237 -2.11 5.94 18.92
N SER A 238 -0.91 6.10 19.48
CA SER A 238 -0.74 6.68 20.81
C SER A 238 -1.40 8.07 20.87
N LYS A 239 -1.79 8.46 22.07
CA LYS A 239 -2.58 9.69 22.31
C LYS A 239 -1.94 10.95 21.74
N ASP A 240 -0.60 10.99 21.72
CA ASP A 240 0.18 12.11 21.22
C ASP A 240 0.60 11.98 19.76
N ALA A 241 0.28 10.85 19.12
CA ALA A 241 0.62 10.63 17.72
C ALA A 241 -0.24 11.52 16.81
N VAL A 242 0.42 12.33 16.01
CA VAL A 242 -0.23 13.12 14.96
C VAL A 242 -0.04 12.43 13.60
N HIS A 243 -0.80 12.85 12.60
CA HIS A 243 -0.82 12.23 11.28
C HIS A 243 0.56 11.88 10.70
N LYS A 244 1.51 12.83 10.76
CA LYS A 244 2.87 12.65 10.25
C LYS A 244 3.69 11.57 10.95
N ASP A 245 3.28 11.15 12.14
CA ASP A 245 4.01 10.19 12.97
C ASP A 245 3.67 8.73 12.64
N PHE A 246 2.60 8.48 11.86
CA PHE A 246 2.09 7.13 11.65
C PHE A 246 3.08 6.16 10.98
N LEU A 247 4.12 6.66 10.32
CA LEU A 247 5.21 5.83 9.79
C LEU A 247 6.51 5.95 10.59
N THR A 248 6.54 6.76 11.66
CA THR A 248 7.77 6.99 12.42
C THR A 248 7.66 6.60 13.89
N ARG A 249 6.51 6.91 14.57
CA ARG A 249 6.34 6.69 16.02
C ARG A 249 4.87 6.63 16.47
N ALA A 250 3.98 5.98 15.74
CA ALA A 250 2.55 6.03 16.03
C ALA A 250 2.15 5.31 17.32
N TRP A 251 2.60 4.11 17.56
CA TRP A 251 2.43 3.33 18.82
C TRP A 251 3.76 2.77 19.33
N VAL A 252 4.73 2.69 18.44
CA VAL A 252 6.12 2.33 18.69
C VAL A 252 7.00 3.12 17.72
N ASP A 253 8.28 3.16 17.96
CA ASP A 253 9.24 3.61 16.95
C ASP A 253 9.28 2.61 15.79
N GLU A 254 9.37 3.13 14.57
CA GLU A 254 9.39 2.33 13.34
C GLU A 254 8.15 1.40 13.18
N PRO A 255 6.92 1.95 13.15
CA PRO A 255 5.66 1.16 13.17
C PRO A 255 5.53 0.17 12.02
N LEU A 256 6.06 0.49 10.84
CA LEU A 256 6.06 -0.43 9.70
C LEU A 256 6.95 -1.66 9.96
N LYS A 257 8.11 -1.46 10.55
CA LYS A 257 9.00 -2.56 10.96
C LYS A 257 8.32 -3.48 11.97
N ASP A 258 7.68 -2.91 13.02
CA ASP A 258 6.94 -3.68 14.04
C ASP A 258 5.84 -4.52 13.41
N LEU A 259 5.04 -3.92 12.52
CA LEU A 259 3.96 -4.62 11.86
C LEU A 259 4.46 -5.74 10.95
N LEU A 260 5.48 -5.47 10.13
CA LEU A 260 6.03 -6.46 9.20
C LEU A 260 6.70 -7.63 9.95
N ALA A 261 7.33 -7.39 11.09
CA ALA A 261 7.94 -8.44 11.91
C ALA A 261 6.95 -9.50 12.43
N ARG A 262 5.63 -9.21 12.35
CA ARG A 262 4.53 -10.13 12.71
C ARG A 262 4.18 -11.11 11.59
N LEU A 263 4.71 -10.93 10.38
CA LEU A 263 4.55 -11.83 9.23
C LEU A 263 5.53 -13.00 9.31
N LYS A 264 5.39 -13.85 10.33
CA LYS A 264 6.36 -14.89 10.71
C LYS A 264 6.63 -15.91 9.60
N ALA A 265 5.66 -16.18 8.72
CA ALA A 265 5.83 -17.10 7.58
C ALA A 265 6.92 -16.61 6.58
N TYR A 266 7.29 -15.36 6.64
CA TYR A 266 8.29 -14.73 5.77
C TYR A 266 9.55 -14.30 6.53
N ALA A 267 9.75 -14.76 7.75
CA ALA A 267 10.93 -14.41 8.52
C ALA A 267 12.23 -14.85 7.81
N ARG A 268 13.22 -13.96 7.78
CA ARG A 268 14.58 -14.34 7.35
C ARG A 268 15.19 -15.27 8.39
N THR A 269 15.81 -16.35 7.96
CA THR A 269 16.61 -17.16 8.86
C THR A 269 17.83 -16.34 9.28
N PRO A 270 18.20 -16.33 10.57
CA PRO A 270 19.46 -15.74 10.99
C PRO A 270 20.60 -16.32 10.13
N GLN A 271 21.39 -15.46 9.50
CA GLN A 271 22.65 -15.91 8.93
C GLN A 271 23.54 -16.27 10.13
N ASN A 272 23.83 -17.55 10.31
CA ASN A 272 24.93 -17.93 11.19
C ASN A 272 26.17 -17.20 10.69
N ARG A 273 26.68 -16.31 11.51
CA ARG A 273 27.98 -15.62 11.30
C ARG A 273 29.11 -16.57 11.43
#